data_ff1d54367ddf1b3a42ac721134233543
#
_entry.id   ff1d54367ddf1b3a42ac721134233543
#
_cell.length_a   1.000
_cell.length_b   1.000
_cell.length_c   1.000
_cell.angle_alpha   90.00
_cell.angle_beta   90.00
_cell.angle_gamma   90.00
#
_symmetry.space_group_name_H-M   'P 1'
#
loop_
_entity.id
_entity.type
_entity.pdbx_description
1 polymer ?
#
loop_
_entity_poly.entity_id
_entity_poly.type
_entity_poly.pdbx_seq_one_letter_code
_entity_poly.pdbx_strand_id
1 'polypeptide(L)'
;MNKGFPKDFLWGASTSSAQVEGGFDCDGRGLSIWDAKTPNPGTCSFHYASDFYHHYKEDIALMAEMGFKAYRMSISWSRIMPTGEGEVNQAGIDFYKNVFAECHKYGIEPVVTIFHFDLPLALQEKYNGWRSRKLIDLYLDYCRVLFENYKDDVKYWLTYNEQNMLIFFGAFDMIGGGKGFNTPNDLYNDAHRQIVAQAKAIRLCHEMCPNAKIGPAPNITTSYPATADPKDYIAAMNMDDLRNNFYLDALVFGEYPRSVYHYFELNGVELDVQPGDFEAMKACRPDFIGFNCYGNDTTEHLDFYKQDLSALANADNRNMSYLMALMDKPGVGRAVNNTYKPKAETDGHAYDPYCIRVTARRLTDRYHLPLIITENGYGRPDTLEADGTIHDQYRIEHLRETIRQMKLGIEEGAMLFGYCPWSAIDLVSTREGITKRYGFIYVDRDEDDEKAKTAPMKRYRKDSFYWYKKVIASNGEDLD
;
A
#
# COMPACT_ATOMS: atom_id res chain seq x y z
N MET A 1 -24.54 -8.90 19.13
CA MET A 1 -23.15 -8.46 18.99
C MET A 1 -22.37 -9.65 18.47
N ASN A 2 -21.67 -9.49 17.35
CA ASN A 2 -20.79 -10.53 16.84
C ASN A 2 -19.65 -10.74 17.88
N LYS A 3 -19.49 -11.96 18.33
CA LYS A 3 -18.32 -12.33 19.15
C LYS A 3 -17.29 -12.95 18.21
N GLY A 4 -16.15 -12.29 18.04
CA GLY A 4 -15.06 -12.76 17.20
C GLY A 4 -15.17 -12.40 15.71
N PHE A 5 -14.32 -13.00 14.89
CA PHE A 5 -14.26 -12.75 13.45
C PHE A 5 -15.44 -13.37 12.70
N PRO A 6 -15.96 -12.73 11.62
CA PRO A 6 -16.95 -13.35 10.74
C PRO A 6 -16.47 -14.72 10.22
N LYS A 7 -17.41 -15.64 9.95
CA LYS A 7 -17.07 -17.00 9.44
C LYS A 7 -16.39 -16.99 8.09
N ASP A 8 -16.72 -16.00 7.28
CA ASP A 8 -16.22 -15.75 5.93
C ASP A 8 -15.11 -14.70 5.91
N PHE A 9 -14.46 -14.45 7.06
CA PHE A 9 -13.37 -13.50 7.16
C PHE A 9 -12.21 -13.91 6.25
N LEU A 10 -11.75 -12.95 5.42
CA LEU A 10 -10.71 -13.18 4.45
C LEU A 10 -9.31 -13.09 5.09
N TRP A 11 -8.87 -14.19 5.67
CA TRP A 11 -7.49 -14.35 6.15
C TRP A 11 -6.54 -14.57 4.97
N GLY A 12 -5.49 -13.77 4.88
CA GLY A 12 -4.51 -13.89 3.79
C GLY A 12 -3.21 -13.20 4.12
N ALA A 13 -2.49 -12.79 3.08
CA ALA A 13 -1.36 -11.86 3.16
C ALA A 13 -1.21 -11.13 1.84
N SER A 14 -0.28 -10.18 1.80
CA SER A 14 -0.10 -9.28 0.66
C SER A 14 1.31 -9.35 0.06
N THR A 15 1.41 -8.93 -1.20
CA THR A 15 2.66 -8.62 -1.92
C THR A 15 2.43 -7.50 -2.93
N SER A 16 3.49 -7.00 -3.56
CA SER A 16 3.42 -6.15 -4.74
C SER A 16 4.27 -6.68 -5.88
N SER A 17 3.84 -6.45 -7.12
CA SER A 17 4.52 -6.90 -8.33
C SER A 17 6.01 -6.53 -8.35
N ALA A 18 6.32 -5.24 -8.20
CA ALA A 18 7.69 -4.77 -8.24
C ALA A 18 8.61 -5.44 -7.21
N GLN A 19 8.08 -5.75 -6.01
CA GLN A 19 8.89 -6.23 -4.89
C GLN A 19 9.07 -7.75 -4.87
N VAL A 20 8.20 -8.52 -5.55
CA VAL A 20 8.27 -9.99 -5.53
C VAL A 20 8.50 -10.62 -6.90
N GLU A 21 7.99 -10.04 -8.00
CA GLU A 21 7.92 -10.76 -9.27
C GLU A 21 9.30 -11.11 -9.83
N GLY A 22 10.20 -10.15 -9.95
CA GLY A 22 11.37 -10.35 -10.78
C GLY A 22 11.00 -10.47 -12.26
N GLY A 23 11.79 -11.24 -13.02
CA GLY A 23 11.52 -11.43 -14.45
C GLY A 23 11.37 -10.11 -15.20
N PHE A 24 12.25 -9.12 -14.91
CA PHE A 24 12.17 -7.77 -15.43
C PHE A 24 12.37 -7.70 -16.95
N ASP A 25 13.07 -8.66 -17.53
CA ASP A 25 13.37 -8.81 -18.96
C ASP A 25 12.63 -9.99 -19.62
N CYS A 26 11.66 -10.60 -18.91
CA CYS A 26 10.91 -11.75 -19.41
C CYS A 26 9.66 -11.32 -20.20
N ASP A 27 9.38 -12.07 -21.27
CA ASP A 27 8.11 -12.08 -22.01
C ASP A 27 7.63 -10.69 -22.44
N GLY A 28 8.55 -9.80 -22.84
CA GLY A 28 8.24 -8.48 -23.40
C GLY A 28 7.78 -7.46 -22.36
N ARG A 29 8.02 -7.69 -21.05
CA ARG A 29 7.78 -6.69 -20.01
C ARG A 29 8.58 -5.42 -20.28
N GLY A 30 7.92 -4.25 -20.23
CA GLY A 30 8.61 -2.95 -20.24
C GLY A 30 9.22 -2.62 -18.87
N LEU A 31 10.09 -1.61 -18.84
CA LEU A 31 10.69 -1.12 -17.60
C LEU A 31 9.70 -0.26 -16.81
N SER A 32 9.73 -0.36 -15.51
CA SER A 32 9.09 0.54 -14.56
C SER A 32 10.09 1.55 -13.98
N ILE A 33 9.61 2.55 -13.27
CA ILE A 33 10.46 3.50 -12.53
C ILE A 33 11.33 2.80 -11.47
N TRP A 34 10.91 1.63 -10.96
CA TRP A 34 11.69 0.82 -10.01
C TRP A 34 12.88 0.14 -10.68
N ASP A 35 12.73 -0.30 -11.91
CA ASP A 35 13.82 -0.94 -12.66
C ASP A 35 14.93 0.06 -13.02
N ALA A 36 14.57 1.33 -13.22
CA ALA A 36 15.53 2.41 -13.49
C ALA A 36 16.19 2.97 -12.23
N LYS A 37 15.71 2.59 -11.04
CA LYS A 37 16.23 3.13 -9.79
C LYS A 37 17.55 2.48 -9.41
N THR A 38 18.56 3.29 -9.14
CA THR A 38 19.80 2.81 -8.53
C THR A 38 19.53 2.32 -7.11
N PRO A 39 19.90 1.08 -6.75
CA PRO A 39 19.76 0.58 -5.39
C PRO A 39 20.52 1.44 -4.38
N ASN A 40 20.05 1.49 -3.15
CA ASN A 40 20.80 2.09 -2.06
C ASN A 40 22.10 1.28 -1.83
N PRO A 41 23.21 1.89 -1.36
CA PRO A 41 24.42 1.16 -1.07
C PRO A 41 24.18 -0.04 -0.14
N GLY A 42 24.62 -1.22 -0.53
CA GLY A 42 24.45 -2.47 0.24
C GLY A 42 23.07 -3.11 0.11
N THR A 43 22.23 -2.66 -0.84
CA THR A 43 20.95 -3.28 -1.15
C THR A 43 20.87 -3.74 -2.60
N CYS A 44 19.86 -4.53 -2.92
CA CYS A 44 19.63 -5.08 -4.25
C CYS A 44 18.64 -4.26 -5.09
N SER A 45 18.66 -4.52 -6.41
CA SER A 45 17.63 -4.00 -7.33
C SER A 45 16.33 -4.80 -7.24
N PHE A 46 15.30 -4.30 -7.93
CA PHE A 46 14.01 -5.01 -8.08
C PHE A 46 14.00 -5.98 -9.27
N HIS A 47 15.08 -6.06 -10.06
CA HIS A 47 15.12 -6.83 -11.30
C HIS A 47 14.82 -8.33 -11.09
N TYR A 48 15.38 -8.90 -10.04
CA TYR A 48 15.17 -10.31 -9.72
C TYR A 48 14.17 -10.49 -8.58
N ALA A 49 13.97 -9.46 -7.77
CA ALA A 49 13.06 -9.44 -6.62
C ALA A 49 13.11 -10.75 -5.81
N SER A 50 12.00 -11.44 -5.63
CA SER A 50 11.93 -12.79 -5.02
C SER A 50 11.63 -13.86 -6.04
N ASP A 51 11.69 -13.51 -7.32
CA ASP A 51 11.46 -14.40 -8.47
C ASP A 51 10.09 -15.13 -8.42
N PHE A 52 9.07 -14.44 -7.94
CA PHE A 52 7.70 -14.96 -7.96
C PHE A 52 7.24 -15.30 -9.39
N TYR A 53 7.77 -14.61 -10.39
CA TYR A 53 7.45 -14.84 -11.80
C TYR A 53 7.65 -16.31 -12.19
N HIS A 54 8.71 -16.95 -11.75
CA HIS A 54 9.01 -18.35 -12.01
C HIS A 54 8.49 -19.30 -10.92
N HIS A 55 8.31 -18.80 -9.68
CA HIS A 55 7.97 -19.60 -8.50
C HIS A 55 6.49 -19.47 -8.05
N TYR A 56 5.63 -18.74 -8.75
CA TYR A 56 4.25 -18.46 -8.28
C TYR A 56 3.45 -19.70 -7.88
N LYS A 57 3.66 -20.83 -8.57
CA LYS A 57 2.94 -22.10 -8.24
C LYS A 57 3.38 -22.65 -6.88
N GLU A 58 4.68 -22.61 -6.58
CA GLU A 58 5.22 -23.03 -5.30
C GLU A 58 4.77 -22.08 -4.19
N ASP A 59 4.89 -20.77 -4.42
CA ASP A 59 4.51 -19.76 -3.46
C ASP A 59 3.02 -19.81 -3.11
N ILE A 60 2.13 -19.94 -4.11
CA ILE A 60 0.68 -20.08 -3.89
C ILE A 60 0.34 -21.41 -3.20
N ALA A 61 1.04 -22.50 -3.51
CA ALA A 61 0.86 -23.77 -2.80
C ALA A 61 1.23 -23.67 -1.31
N LEU A 62 2.29 -22.93 -0.98
CA LEU A 62 2.67 -22.63 0.43
C LEU A 62 1.64 -21.75 1.12
N MET A 63 1.09 -20.75 0.44
CA MET A 63 -0.01 -19.93 0.95
C MET A 63 -1.27 -20.78 1.23
N ALA A 64 -1.58 -21.71 0.33
CA ALA A 64 -2.67 -22.67 0.51
C ALA A 64 -2.45 -23.61 1.70
N GLU A 65 -1.20 -24.06 1.92
CA GLU A 65 -0.83 -24.85 3.10
C GLU A 65 -1.05 -24.06 4.40
N MET A 66 -0.84 -22.75 4.40
CA MET A 66 -1.18 -21.88 5.54
C MET A 66 -2.69 -21.71 5.74
N GLY A 67 -3.49 -22.06 4.74
CA GLY A 67 -4.96 -21.94 4.79
C GLY A 67 -5.49 -20.57 4.35
N PHE A 68 -4.73 -19.82 3.56
CA PHE A 68 -5.17 -18.53 3.03
C PHE A 68 -6.54 -18.62 2.36
N LYS A 69 -7.37 -17.60 2.61
CA LYS A 69 -8.67 -17.38 1.95
C LYS A 69 -8.59 -16.26 0.93
N ALA A 70 -7.60 -15.38 1.08
CA ALA A 70 -7.32 -14.31 0.14
C ALA A 70 -5.81 -14.15 -0.08
N TYR A 71 -5.44 -13.68 -1.27
CA TYR A 71 -4.08 -13.22 -1.55
C TYR A 71 -4.16 -11.85 -2.21
N ARG A 72 -3.69 -10.82 -1.48
CA ARG A 72 -3.61 -9.48 -2.05
C ARG A 72 -2.30 -9.34 -2.82
N MET A 73 -2.41 -8.96 -4.08
CA MET A 73 -1.28 -8.75 -4.98
C MET A 73 -1.51 -7.52 -5.86
N SER A 74 -0.50 -7.09 -6.60
CA SER A 74 -0.67 -6.07 -7.64
C SER A 74 -0.33 -6.62 -9.02
N ILE A 75 -0.82 -5.95 -10.06
CA ILE A 75 -0.46 -6.22 -11.45
C ILE A 75 0.54 -5.15 -11.90
N SER A 76 1.65 -5.56 -12.52
CA SER A 76 2.61 -4.63 -13.11
C SER A 76 2.07 -4.03 -14.39
N TRP A 77 1.87 -2.71 -14.40
CA TRP A 77 1.40 -1.99 -15.58
C TRP A 77 2.32 -2.21 -16.79
N SER A 78 3.65 -2.14 -16.58
CA SER A 78 4.62 -2.35 -17.66
C SER A 78 4.71 -3.80 -18.16
N ARG A 79 4.18 -4.78 -17.41
CA ARG A 79 4.04 -6.16 -17.91
C ARG A 79 2.83 -6.32 -18.82
N ILE A 80 1.76 -5.58 -18.56
CA ILE A 80 0.53 -5.59 -19.36
C ILE A 80 0.67 -4.68 -20.58
N MET A 81 1.20 -3.48 -20.39
CA MET A 81 1.43 -2.48 -21.43
C MET A 81 2.88 -1.98 -21.34
N PRO A 82 3.82 -2.51 -22.13
CA PRO A 82 5.25 -2.28 -21.95
C PRO A 82 5.69 -0.83 -21.90
N THR A 83 5.03 0.04 -22.68
CA THR A 83 5.27 1.50 -22.69
C THR A 83 4.26 2.28 -21.83
N GLY A 84 3.30 1.57 -21.21
CA GLY A 84 2.19 2.16 -20.46
C GLY A 84 1.03 2.67 -21.30
N GLU A 85 1.18 2.67 -22.62
CA GLU A 85 0.16 3.10 -23.59
C GLU A 85 0.20 2.23 -24.87
N GLY A 86 -0.91 2.16 -25.62
CA GLY A 86 -0.97 1.54 -26.93
C GLY A 86 -0.96 0.01 -26.90
N GLU A 87 0.17 -0.62 -27.12
CA GLU A 87 0.28 -2.06 -27.27
C GLU A 87 0.03 -2.82 -25.96
N VAL A 88 -0.76 -3.89 -26.05
CA VAL A 88 -1.02 -4.82 -24.94
C VAL A 88 -0.17 -6.07 -25.11
N ASN A 89 0.57 -6.43 -24.08
CA ASN A 89 1.40 -7.61 -24.05
C ASN A 89 0.61 -8.85 -23.63
N GLN A 90 0.29 -9.72 -24.59
CA GLN A 90 -0.50 -10.93 -24.34
C GLN A 90 0.19 -11.88 -23.35
N ALA A 91 1.52 -12.01 -23.39
CA ALA A 91 2.25 -12.86 -22.44
C ALA A 91 2.10 -12.37 -20.99
N GLY A 92 2.08 -11.04 -20.79
CA GLY A 92 1.77 -10.45 -19.48
C GLY A 92 0.33 -10.75 -19.03
N ILE A 93 -0.64 -10.68 -19.93
CA ILE A 93 -2.04 -11.06 -19.65
C ILE A 93 -2.11 -12.53 -19.23
N ASP A 94 -1.47 -13.43 -19.97
CA ASP A 94 -1.50 -14.87 -19.73
C ASP A 94 -0.81 -15.24 -18.41
N PHE A 95 0.26 -14.54 -18.05
CA PHE A 95 0.94 -14.73 -16.76
C PHE A 95 -0.03 -14.54 -15.59
N TYR A 96 -0.73 -13.41 -15.52
CA TYR A 96 -1.68 -13.17 -14.41
C TYR A 96 -2.89 -14.06 -14.46
N LYS A 97 -3.39 -14.45 -15.63
CA LYS A 97 -4.43 -15.50 -15.74
C LYS A 97 -3.98 -16.81 -15.08
N ASN A 98 -2.74 -17.20 -15.33
CA ASN A 98 -2.18 -18.41 -14.71
C ASN A 98 -2.04 -18.28 -13.20
N VAL A 99 -1.64 -17.09 -12.70
CA VAL A 99 -1.56 -16.79 -11.25
C VAL A 99 -2.95 -16.90 -10.62
N PHE A 100 -3.97 -16.28 -11.21
CA PHE A 100 -5.35 -16.33 -10.70
C PHE A 100 -5.91 -17.76 -10.74
N ALA A 101 -5.67 -18.50 -11.81
CA ALA A 101 -6.07 -19.90 -11.91
C ALA A 101 -5.43 -20.75 -10.81
N GLU A 102 -4.15 -20.51 -10.48
CA GLU A 102 -3.48 -21.23 -9.40
C GLU A 102 -4.06 -20.85 -8.03
N CYS A 103 -4.42 -19.58 -7.80
CA CYS A 103 -5.14 -19.17 -6.58
C CYS A 103 -6.48 -19.88 -6.45
N HIS A 104 -7.29 -19.87 -7.51
CA HIS A 104 -8.62 -20.50 -7.52
C HIS A 104 -8.57 -22.01 -7.32
N LYS A 105 -7.56 -22.69 -7.84
CA LYS A 105 -7.30 -24.11 -7.61
C LYS A 105 -7.28 -24.49 -6.13
N TYR A 106 -6.82 -23.56 -5.28
CA TYR A 106 -6.75 -23.74 -3.83
C TYR A 106 -7.87 -23.01 -3.06
N GLY A 107 -8.82 -22.40 -3.76
CA GLY A 107 -9.88 -21.61 -3.11
C GLY A 107 -9.39 -20.32 -2.45
N ILE A 108 -8.30 -19.76 -2.96
CA ILE A 108 -7.76 -18.45 -2.52
C ILE A 108 -8.33 -17.37 -3.43
N GLU A 109 -9.00 -16.38 -2.85
CA GLU A 109 -9.56 -15.23 -3.58
C GLU A 109 -8.47 -14.19 -3.88
N PRO A 110 -8.22 -13.85 -5.16
CA PRO A 110 -7.34 -12.75 -5.51
C PRO A 110 -7.95 -11.40 -5.10
N VAL A 111 -7.18 -10.58 -4.36
CA VAL A 111 -7.49 -9.17 -4.08
C VAL A 111 -6.46 -8.34 -4.83
N VAL A 112 -6.86 -7.72 -5.94
CA VAL A 112 -5.93 -7.21 -6.94
C VAL A 112 -5.81 -5.69 -6.88
N THR A 113 -4.62 -5.21 -6.62
CA THR A 113 -4.25 -3.78 -6.71
C THR A 113 -3.86 -3.46 -8.15
N ILE A 114 -4.57 -2.52 -8.77
CA ILE A 114 -4.36 -2.09 -10.16
C ILE A 114 -3.01 -1.39 -10.30
N PHE A 115 -2.66 -0.49 -9.38
CA PHE A 115 -1.38 0.24 -9.42
C PHE A 115 -0.71 0.28 -8.05
N HIS A 116 0.54 -0.19 -7.99
CA HIS A 116 1.33 -0.25 -6.75
C HIS A 116 2.72 0.37 -6.96
N PHE A 117 2.77 1.66 -7.29
CA PHE A 117 3.98 2.49 -7.46
C PHE A 117 4.87 2.17 -8.68
N ASP A 118 4.57 1.16 -9.45
CA ASP A 118 5.39 0.66 -10.55
C ASP A 118 5.01 1.29 -11.91
N LEU A 119 5.00 2.62 -11.96
CA LEU A 119 4.69 3.37 -13.18
C LEU A 119 5.64 2.95 -14.32
N PRO A 120 5.12 2.66 -15.53
CA PRO A 120 5.97 2.43 -16.69
C PRO A 120 6.95 3.59 -16.92
N LEU A 121 8.24 3.26 -17.04
CA LEU A 121 9.31 4.26 -17.18
C LEU A 121 9.05 5.20 -18.36
N ALA A 122 8.53 4.66 -19.46
CA ALA A 122 8.21 5.47 -20.66
C ALA A 122 7.16 6.56 -20.36
N LEU A 123 6.18 6.32 -19.48
CA LEU A 123 5.21 7.33 -19.05
C LEU A 123 5.86 8.39 -18.16
N GLN A 124 6.80 7.98 -17.29
CA GLN A 124 7.57 8.92 -16.47
C GLN A 124 8.44 9.84 -17.35
N GLU A 125 9.06 9.28 -18.38
CA GLU A 125 9.93 10.03 -19.29
C GLU A 125 9.16 10.95 -20.22
N LYS A 126 8.07 10.47 -20.82
CA LYS A 126 7.28 11.18 -21.82
C LYS A 126 6.37 12.24 -21.23
N TYR A 127 5.75 11.96 -20.07
CA TYR A 127 4.70 12.79 -19.49
C TYR A 127 5.05 13.37 -18.13
N ASN A 128 6.21 13.05 -17.57
CA ASN A 128 6.60 13.42 -16.20
C ASN A 128 5.64 12.86 -15.15
N GLY A 129 5.19 11.61 -15.34
CA GLY A 129 4.31 10.93 -14.41
C GLY A 129 2.98 11.66 -14.20
N TRP A 130 2.46 11.62 -12.96
CA TRP A 130 1.19 12.23 -12.60
C TRP A 130 1.17 13.76 -12.65
N ARG A 131 2.31 14.40 -12.98
CA ARG A 131 2.34 15.83 -13.31
C ARG A 131 1.48 16.15 -14.54
N SER A 132 1.28 15.18 -15.43
CA SER A 132 0.43 15.31 -16.60
C SER A 132 -0.97 14.75 -16.39
N ARG A 133 -1.99 15.52 -16.72
CA ARG A 133 -3.39 15.03 -16.74
C ARG A 133 -3.60 13.87 -17.72
N LYS A 134 -2.71 13.72 -18.71
CA LYS A 134 -2.79 12.60 -19.67
C LYS A 134 -2.75 11.25 -18.96
N LEU A 135 -2.11 11.16 -17.79
CA LEU A 135 -2.07 9.93 -16.99
C LEU A 135 -3.46 9.46 -16.52
N ILE A 136 -4.43 10.35 -16.42
CA ILE A 136 -5.82 9.97 -16.09
C ILE A 136 -6.38 9.05 -17.19
N ASP A 137 -6.26 9.46 -18.46
CA ASP A 137 -6.78 8.66 -19.57
C ASP A 137 -5.99 7.35 -19.73
N LEU A 138 -4.66 7.42 -19.63
CA LEU A 138 -3.79 6.25 -19.79
C LEU A 138 -4.02 5.22 -18.67
N TYR A 139 -4.26 5.68 -17.44
CA TYR A 139 -4.65 4.79 -16.34
C TYR A 139 -6.00 4.12 -16.59
N LEU A 140 -6.97 4.85 -17.16
CA LEU A 140 -8.26 4.27 -17.52
C LEU A 140 -8.16 3.27 -18.67
N ASP A 141 -7.30 3.53 -19.65
CA ASP A 141 -7.04 2.58 -20.73
C ASP A 141 -6.43 1.29 -20.18
N TYR A 142 -5.47 1.41 -19.26
CA TYR A 142 -4.90 0.26 -18.54
C TYR A 142 -5.96 -0.47 -17.71
N CYS A 143 -6.80 0.23 -16.94
CA CYS A 143 -7.91 -0.37 -16.20
C CYS A 143 -8.85 -1.15 -17.12
N ARG A 144 -9.17 -0.60 -18.29
CA ARG A 144 -10.03 -1.25 -19.29
C ARG A 144 -9.44 -2.58 -19.74
N VAL A 145 -8.14 -2.61 -20.06
CA VAL A 145 -7.45 -3.85 -20.43
C VAL A 145 -7.53 -4.88 -19.32
N LEU A 146 -7.35 -4.49 -18.06
CA LEU A 146 -7.45 -5.41 -16.92
C LEU A 146 -8.88 -5.95 -16.76
N PHE A 147 -9.88 -5.08 -16.80
CA PHE A 147 -11.28 -5.47 -16.60
C PHE A 147 -11.78 -6.35 -17.74
N GLU A 148 -11.42 -6.08 -18.99
CA GLU A 148 -11.75 -6.93 -20.14
C GLU A 148 -11.19 -8.35 -19.99
N ASN A 149 -9.97 -8.48 -19.47
CA ASN A 149 -9.28 -9.77 -19.42
C ASN A 149 -9.53 -10.56 -18.13
N TYR A 150 -9.86 -9.91 -17.00
CA TYR A 150 -9.89 -10.56 -15.68
C TYR A 150 -11.21 -10.40 -14.90
N LYS A 151 -12.27 -9.86 -15.52
CA LYS A 151 -13.58 -9.63 -14.86
C LYS A 151 -14.20 -10.90 -14.27
N ASP A 152 -13.87 -12.07 -14.81
CA ASP A 152 -14.38 -13.36 -14.36
C ASP A 152 -13.42 -14.05 -13.35
N ASP A 153 -12.19 -13.56 -13.24
CA ASP A 153 -11.13 -14.11 -12.39
C ASP A 153 -10.95 -13.32 -11.07
N VAL A 154 -11.31 -12.03 -11.05
CA VAL A 154 -11.04 -11.14 -9.92
C VAL A 154 -12.32 -10.52 -9.38
N LYS A 155 -12.62 -10.82 -8.12
CA LYS A 155 -13.79 -10.29 -7.43
C LYS A 155 -13.52 -8.99 -6.68
N TYR A 156 -12.31 -8.80 -6.17
CA TYR A 156 -11.94 -7.63 -5.37
C TYR A 156 -10.82 -6.85 -6.02
N TRP A 157 -11.10 -5.60 -6.39
CA TRP A 157 -10.13 -4.67 -6.97
C TRP A 157 -9.78 -3.55 -5.99
N LEU A 158 -8.52 -3.17 -5.97
CA LEU A 158 -8.01 -1.99 -5.30
C LEU A 158 -7.43 -1.04 -6.35
N THR A 159 -7.85 0.22 -6.33
CA THR A 159 -7.48 1.16 -7.40
C THR A 159 -6.00 1.50 -7.36
N TYR A 160 -5.52 1.98 -6.22
CA TYR A 160 -4.18 2.52 -6.08
C TYR A 160 -3.66 2.23 -4.67
N ASN A 161 -2.41 1.75 -4.57
CA ASN A 161 -1.78 1.57 -3.28
C ASN A 161 -1.25 2.89 -2.73
N GLU A 162 -1.60 3.25 -1.50
CA GLU A 162 -1.01 4.34 -0.71
C GLU A 162 -0.81 5.67 -1.47
N GLN A 163 -1.77 6.07 -2.31
CA GLN A 163 -1.65 7.31 -3.07
C GLN A 163 -1.41 8.55 -2.19
N ASN A 164 -1.86 8.51 -0.94
CA ASN A 164 -1.70 9.59 0.02
C ASN A 164 -0.26 9.77 0.53
N MET A 165 0.62 8.79 0.29
CA MET A 165 2.05 8.91 0.59
C MET A 165 2.72 9.99 -0.27
N LEU A 166 2.15 10.34 -1.42
CA LEU A 166 2.68 11.37 -2.31
C LEU A 166 2.85 12.72 -1.62
N ILE A 167 1.91 13.15 -0.79
CA ILE A 167 1.95 14.46 -0.11
C ILE A 167 3.00 14.49 1.01
N PHE A 168 3.26 13.36 1.65
CA PHE A 168 4.18 13.27 2.79
C PHE A 168 5.57 12.82 2.39
N PHE A 169 5.68 12.03 1.32
CA PHE A 169 6.93 11.48 0.82
C PHE A 169 7.13 11.78 -0.68
N GLY A 170 6.46 12.78 -1.21
CA GLY A 170 6.41 13.11 -2.64
C GLY A 170 7.73 13.42 -3.29
N ALA A 171 8.75 13.46 -2.48
CA ALA A 171 10.13 13.43 -2.88
C ALA A 171 10.62 12.04 -3.34
N PHE A 172 9.84 10.98 -3.12
CA PHE A 172 10.22 9.69 -3.65
C PHE A 172 9.77 9.57 -5.10
N ASP A 173 10.70 9.38 -6.02
CA ASP A 173 10.42 8.95 -7.42
C ASP A 173 9.62 7.63 -7.48
N MET A 174 9.26 7.13 -6.32
CA MET A 174 8.62 5.83 -6.07
C MET A 174 7.14 5.77 -6.39
N ILE A 175 6.46 6.92 -6.46
CA ILE A 175 5.00 6.99 -6.54
C ILE A 175 4.54 7.50 -7.91
N GLY A 176 5.48 7.72 -8.84
CA GLY A 176 5.18 8.22 -10.18
C GLY A 176 4.77 9.69 -10.22
N GLY A 177 5.07 10.47 -9.16
CA GLY A 177 4.96 11.95 -9.19
C GLY A 177 5.96 12.58 -10.16
N GLY A 178 5.91 13.90 -10.30
CA GLY A 178 6.84 14.62 -11.16
C GLY A 178 8.29 14.49 -10.71
N LYS A 179 9.22 14.43 -11.67
CA LYS A 179 10.66 14.41 -11.39
C LYS A 179 11.12 15.77 -10.82
N GLY A 180 12.13 15.73 -9.97
CA GLY A 180 12.80 16.90 -9.42
C GLY A 180 12.15 17.43 -8.15
N PHE A 181 12.39 18.72 -7.85
CA PHE A 181 11.84 19.36 -6.67
C PHE A 181 10.34 19.58 -6.84
N ASN A 182 9.56 19.08 -5.87
CA ASN A 182 8.11 19.18 -5.86
C ASN A 182 7.65 20.13 -4.75
N THR A 183 6.97 21.20 -5.14
CA THR A 183 6.31 22.12 -4.20
C THR A 183 5.03 21.49 -3.64
N PRO A 184 4.47 22.00 -2.51
CA PRO A 184 3.15 21.57 -2.07
C PRO A 184 2.07 21.68 -3.17
N ASN A 185 2.10 22.75 -3.96
CA ASN A 185 1.19 22.91 -5.09
C ASN A 185 1.31 21.78 -6.12
N ASP A 186 2.53 21.37 -6.44
CA ASP A 186 2.78 20.24 -7.36
C ASP A 186 2.21 18.93 -6.80
N LEU A 187 2.49 18.63 -5.53
CA LEU A 187 2.09 17.37 -4.88
C LEU A 187 0.58 17.24 -4.76
N TYR A 188 -0.12 18.32 -4.36
CA TYR A 188 -1.58 18.28 -4.25
C TYR A 188 -2.27 18.21 -5.63
N ASN A 189 -1.67 18.81 -6.67
CA ASN A 189 -2.17 18.68 -8.03
C ASN A 189 -1.97 17.27 -8.59
N ASP A 190 -0.80 16.65 -8.35
CA ASP A 190 -0.57 15.25 -8.72
C ASP A 190 -1.55 14.32 -7.97
N ALA A 191 -1.77 14.56 -6.68
CA ALA A 191 -2.74 13.83 -5.87
C ALA A 191 -4.19 14.00 -6.38
N HIS A 192 -4.59 15.23 -6.75
CA HIS A 192 -5.90 15.49 -7.33
C HIS A 192 -6.14 14.67 -8.60
N ARG A 193 -5.15 14.64 -9.53
CA ARG A 193 -5.23 13.84 -10.75
C ARG A 193 -5.36 12.35 -10.47
N GLN A 194 -4.63 11.82 -9.49
CA GLN A 194 -4.75 10.43 -9.06
C GLN A 194 -6.13 10.12 -8.48
N ILE A 195 -6.70 11.03 -7.68
CA ILE A 195 -8.06 10.87 -7.12
C ILE A 195 -9.11 10.85 -8.25
N VAL A 196 -9.02 11.77 -9.21
CA VAL A 196 -9.91 11.80 -10.37
C VAL A 196 -9.81 10.51 -11.19
N ALA A 197 -8.58 10.01 -11.42
CA ALA A 197 -8.36 8.76 -12.13
C ALA A 197 -9.00 7.56 -11.40
N GLN A 198 -8.82 7.47 -10.08
CA GLN A 198 -9.44 6.42 -9.26
C GLN A 198 -10.95 6.48 -9.27
N ALA A 199 -11.54 7.68 -9.12
CA ALA A 199 -12.99 7.86 -9.18
C ALA A 199 -13.59 7.38 -10.49
N LYS A 200 -12.93 7.70 -11.62
CA LYS A 200 -13.33 7.22 -12.95
C LYS A 200 -13.12 5.71 -13.10
N ALA A 201 -12.04 5.15 -12.54
CA ALA A 201 -11.76 3.71 -12.60
C ALA A 201 -12.77 2.88 -11.79
N ILE A 202 -13.22 3.38 -10.63
CA ILE A 202 -14.29 2.74 -9.85
C ILE A 202 -15.59 2.65 -10.67
N ARG A 203 -15.98 3.74 -11.33
CA ARG A 203 -17.13 3.71 -12.23
C ARG A 203 -16.95 2.72 -13.38
N LEU A 204 -15.80 2.76 -14.03
CA LEU A 204 -15.47 1.87 -15.14
C LEU A 204 -15.55 0.39 -14.71
N CYS A 205 -15.08 0.06 -13.50
CA CYS A 205 -15.19 -1.27 -12.94
C CYS A 205 -16.65 -1.71 -12.80
N HIS A 206 -17.51 -0.87 -12.24
CA HIS A 206 -18.94 -1.18 -12.10
C HIS A 206 -19.63 -1.38 -13.45
N GLU A 207 -19.23 -0.64 -14.49
CA GLU A 207 -19.77 -0.77 -15.84
C GLU A 207 -19.32 -2.08 -16.52
N MET A 208 -18.06 -2.50 -16.32
CA MET A 208 -17.46 -3.63 -17.03
C MET A 208 -17.46 -4.94 -16.23
N CYS A 209 -17.47 -4.87 -14.91
CA CYS A 209 -17.35 -6.01 -13.99
C CYS A 209 -18.50 -6.01 -12.98
N PRO A 210 -19.75 -6.30 -13.38
CA PRO A 210 -20.93 -6.13 -12.50
C PRO A 210 -20.92 -7.03 -11.25
N ASN A 211 -20.10 -8.10 -11.24
CA ASN A 211 -19.96 -9.03 -10.11
C ASN A 211 -18.76 -8.72 -9.22
N ALA A 212 -17.89 -7.79 -9.61
CA ALA A 212 -16.74 -7.39 -8.84
C ALA A 212 -17.06 -6.28 -7.85
N LYS A 213 -16.16 -6.09 -6.88
CA LYS A 213 -16.16 -4.99 -5.93
C LYS A 213 -14.86 -4.23 -6.04
N ILE A 214 -14.90 -2.92 -5.91
CA ILE A 214 -13.73 -2.07 -6.04
C ILE A 214 -13.67 -1.00 -4.95
N GLY A 215 -12.46 -0.73 -4.45
CA GLY A 215 -12.23 0.32 -3.46
C GLY A 215 -10.82 0.89 -3.50
N PRO A 216 -10.58 1.99 -2.76
CA PRO A 216 -9.24 2.56 -2.57
C PRO A 216 -8.41 1.73 -1.58
N ALA A 217 -7.08 1.98 -1.56
CA ALA A 217 -6.17 1.37 -0.58
C ALA A 217 -5.14 2.39 -0.05
N PRO A 218 -5.56 3.46 0.66
CA PRO A 218 -4.64 4.41 1.25
C PRO A 218 -3.85 3.83 2.43
N ASN A 219 -2.70 4.46 2.73
CA ASN A 219 -2.02 4.28 4.00
C ASN A 219 -2.70 5.14 5.06
N ILE A 220 -3.34 4.52 6.03
CA ILE A 220 -4.00 5.25 7.10
C ILE A 220 -3.07 5.30 8.32
N THR A 221 -2.64 6.50 8.63
CA THR A 221 -1.91 6.81 9.86
C THR A 221 -2.73 7.80 10.66
N THR A 222 -3.47 7.30 11.64
CA THR A 222 -4.30 8.13 12.51
C THR A 222 -3.42 9.06 13.34
N SER A 223 -3.75 10.35 13.38
CA SER A 223 -3.07 11.33 14.22
C SER A 223 -3.66 11.36 15.63
N TYR A 224 -2.80 11.20 16.63
CA TYR A 224 -3.13 11.41 18.04
C TYR A 224 -2.66 12.79 18.48
N PRO A 225 -3.39 13.52 19.34
CA PRO A 225 -2.88 14.76 19.90
C PRO A 225 -1.68 14.49 20.82
N ALA A 226 -0.65 15.36 20.77
CA ALA A 226 0.55 15.21 21.60
C ALA A 226 0.23 15.36 23.09
N THR A 227 -0.73 16.22 23.40
CA THR A 227 -1.19 16.49 24.78
C THR A 227 -2.71 16.66 24.82
N ALA A 228 -3.26 16.94 25.99
CA ALA A 228 -4.66 17.33 26.17
C ALA A 228 -4.93 18.82 25.83
N ASP A 229 -3.94 19.57 25.35
CA ASP A 229 -4.16 20.93 24.85
C ASP A 229 -5.13 20.90 23.67
N PRO A 230 -6.22 21.72 23.71
CA PRO A 230 -7.15 21.81 22.58
C PRO A 230 -6.48 22.16 21.24
N LYS A 231 -5.35 22.87 21.23
CA LYS A 231 -4.58 23.16 20.02
C LYS A 231 -3.99 21.89 19.40
N ASP A 232 -3.43 20.99 20.21
CA ASP A 232 -2.90 19.72 19.75
C ASP A 232 -4.01 18.82 19.23
N TYR A 233 -5.19 18.86 19.87
CA TYR A 233 -6.35 18.09 19.41
C TYR A 233 -6.83 18.58 18.03
N ILE A 234 -6.94 19.90 17.83
CA ILE A 234 -7.28 20.50 16.52
C ILE A 234 -6.20 20.16 15.48
N ALA A 235 -4.92 20.25 15.86
CA ALA A 235 -3.82 19.90 14.98
C ALA A 235 -3.90 18.44 14.50
N ALA A 236 -4.19 17.50 15.41
CA ALA A 236 -4.38 16.10 15.07
C ALA A 236 -5.56 15.88 14.11
N MET A 237 -6.70 16.56 14.33
CA MET A 237 -7.86 16.51 13.41
C MET A 237 -7.48 17.02 12.01
N ASN A 238 -6.82 18.18 11.93
CA ASN A 238 -6.43 18.76 10.65
C ASN A 238 -5.37 17.93 9.92
N MET A 239 -4.47 17.28 10.67
CA MET A 239 -3.49 16.36 10.08
C MET A 239 -4.17 15.11 9.52
N ASP A 240 -5.17 14.55 10.22
CA ASP A 240 -6.00 13.45 9.69
C ASP A 240 -6.73 13.88 8.41
N ASP A 241 -7.24 15.10 8.35
CA ASP A 241 -7.89 15.63 7.14
C ASP A 241 -6.93 15.74 5.97
N LEU A 242 -5.72 16.24 6.18
CA LEU A 242 -4.71 16.36 5.13
C LEU A 242 -4.17 15.01 4.66
N ARG A 243 -3.97 14.07 5.57
CA ARG A 243 -3.29 12.80 5.28
C ARG A 243 -4.24 11.70 4.84
N ASN A 244 -5.38 11.58 5.50
CA ASN A 244 -6.30 10.46 5.36
C ASN A 244 -7.59 10.87 4.65
N ASN A 245 -8.29 11.87 5.19
CA ASN A 245 -9.63 12.24 4.74
C ASN A 245 -9.62 12.95 3.39
N PHE A 246 -8.56 13.68 3.03
CA PHE A 246 -8.41 14.33 1.72
C PHE A 246 -8.66 13.32 0.56
N TYR A 247 -8.18 12.11 0.70
CA TYR A 247 -8.34 11.07 -0.32
C TYR A 247 -9.66 10.33 -0.20
N LEU A 248 -10.03 9.94 1.02
CA LEU A 248 -11.22 9.12 1.23
C LEU A 248 -12.51 9.91 1.08
N ASP A 249 -12.58 11.15 1.58
CA ASP A 249 -13.77 12.00 1.42
C ASP A 249 -14.03 12.29 -0.06
N ALA A 250 -12.98 12.54 -0.85
CA ALA A 250 -13.09 12.77 -2.28
C ALA A 250 -13.69 11.56 -3.02
N LEU A 251 -13.29 10.33 -2.65
CA LEU A 251 -13.77 9.11 -3.29
C LEU A 251 -15.13 8.62 -2.74
N VAL A 252 -15.46 8.92 -1.48
CA VAL A 252 -16.71 8.45 -0.85
C VAL A 252 -17.79 9.52 -0.89
N PHE A 253 -17.46 10.80 -0.61
CA PHE A 253 -18.41 11.92 -0.55
C PHE A 253 -18.37 12.83 -1.78
N GLY A 254 -17.29 12.75 -2.57
CA GLY A 254 -17.11 13.56 -3.78
C GLY A 254 -16.64 14.99 -3.52
N GLU A 255 -16.07 15.25 -2.35
CA GLU A 255 -15.55 16.57 -1.96
C GLU A 255 -14.37 16.44 -1.01
N TYR A 256 -13.54 17.49 -0.92
CA TYR A 256 -12.45 17.56 0.04
C TYR A 256 -12.92 18.12 1.38
N PRO A 257 -12.28 17.75 2.53
CA PRO A 257 -12.55 18.39 3.83
C PRO A 257 -12.32 19.90 3.76
N ARG A 258 -13.14 20.68 4.45
CA ARG A 258 -13.04 22.14 4.43
C ARG A 258 -11.73 22.67 5.04
N SER A 259 -11.19 21.98 6.04
CA SER A 259 -9.90 22.27 6.65
C SER A 259 -8.75 22.20 5.63
N VAL A 260 -8.85 21.31 4.64
CA VAL A 260 -7.86 21.19 3.56
C VAL A 260 -7.88 22.43 2.65
N TYR A 261 -9.05 22.98 2.31
CA TYR A 261 -9.12 24.22 1.55
C TYR A 261 -8.50 25.39 2.30
N HIS A 262 -8.69 25.46 3.63
CA HIS A 262 -8.04 26.47 4.44
C HIS A 262 -6.50 26.31 4.43
N TYR A 263 -6.00 25.09 4.53
CA TYR A 263 -4.58 24.82 4.37
C TYR A 263 -4.06 25.24 3.00
N PHE A 264 -4.81 24.99 1.93
CA PHE A 264 -4.44 25.42 0.57
C PHE A 264 -4.33 26.94 0.46
N GLU A 265 -5.30 27.66 0.99
CA GLU A 265 -5.30 29.13 1.02
C GLU A 265 -4.06 29.68 1.75
N LEU A 266 -3.74 29.13 2.93
CA LEU A 266 -2.56 29.56 3.71
C LEU A 266 -1.22 29.27 2.99
N ASN A 267 -1.15 28.17 2.23
CA ASN A 267 0.09 27.70 1.62
C ASN A 267 0.19 27.98 0.11
N GLY A 268 -0.76 28.72 -0.47
CA GLY A 268 -0.76 29.06 -1.89
C GLY A 268 -0.90 27.84 -2.82
N VAL A 269 -1.68 26.85 -2.39
CA VAL A 269 -1.99 25.68 -3.21
C VAL A 269 -3.22 25.98 -4.06
N GLU A 270 -3.05 25.96 -5.37
CA GLU A 270 -4.12 26.15 -6.36
C GLU A 270 -4.30 24.85 -7.13
N LEU A 271 -5.44 24.17 -6.92
CA LEU A 271 -5.73 22.93 -7.63
C LEU A 271 -6.12 23.21 -9.08
N ASP A 272 -5.50 22.47 -10.02
CA ASP A 272 -5.84 22.42 -11.43
C ASP A 272 -7.11 21.58 -11.65
N VAL A 273 -8.23 22.08 -11.14
CA VAL A 273 -9.55 21.45 -11.29
C VAL A 273 -10.08 21.72 -12.68
N GLN A 274 -10.43 20.67 -13.39
CA GLN A 274 -11.05 20.78 -14.71
C GLN A 274 -12.55 20.42 -14.66
N PRO A 275 -13.36 20.90 -15.64
CA PRO A 275 -14.75 20.50 -15.74
C PRO A 275 -14.91 18.97 -15.76
N GLY A 276 -15.76 18.45 -14.90
CA GLY A 276 -16.01 17.00 -14.76
C GLY A 276 -15.22 16.31 -13.65
N ASP A 277 -14.23 16.95 -13.03
CA ASP A 277 -13.44 16.31 -11.97
C ASP A 277 -14.27 16.03 -10.72
N PHE A 278 -14.95 17.04 -10.18
CA PHE A 278 -15.83 16.84 -9.02
C PHE A 278 -17.08 16.02 -9.34
N GLU A 279 -17.60 16.11 -10.57
CA GLU A 279 -18.68 15.26 -11.04
C GLU A 279 -18.28 13.78 -11.04
N ALA A 280 -17.05 13.48 -11.48
CA ALA A 280 -16.50 12.12 -11.44
C ALA A 280 -16.37 11.61 -10.00
N MET A 281 -15.83 12.44 -9.08
CA MET A 281 -15.73 12.10 -7.67
C MET A 281 -17.12 11.91 -7.02
N LYS A 282 -18.09 12.80 -7.27
CA LYS A 282 -19.47 12.68 -6.77
C LYS A 282 -20.21 11.46 -7.30
N ALA A 283 -19.87 11.01 -8.51
CA ALA A 283 -20.44 9.79 -9.09
C ALA A 283 -19.75 8.50 -8.63
N CYS A 284 -18.59 8.62 -7.99
CA CYS A 284 -17.82 7.50 -7.44
C CYS A 284 -18.58 6.84 -6.28
N ARG A 285 -18.55 5.50 -6.25
CA ARG A 285 -19.19 4.70 -5.19
C ARG A 285 -18.31 3.49 -4.91
N PRO A 286 -17.27 3.62 -4.08
CA PRO A 286 -16.48 2.47 -3.69
C PRO A 286 -17.35 1.48 -2.91
N ASP A 287 -17.15 0.18 -3.14
CA ASP A 287 -17.88 -0.90 -2.46
C ASP A 287 -17.34 -1.18 -1.06
N PHE A 288 -16.08 -0.90 -0.84
CA PHE A 288 -15.37 -1.10 0.41
C PHE A 288 -14.15 -0.17 0.47
N ILE A 289 -13.49 -0.10 1.62
CA ILE A 289 -12.20 0.56 1.79
C ILE A 289 -11.18 -0.49 2.15
N GLY A 290 -10.16 -0.70 1.27
CA GLY A 290 -8.90 -1.29 1.65
C GLY A 290 -8.05 -0.23 2.35
N PHE A 291 -7.22 -0.63 3.32
CA PHE A 291 -6.26 0.29 3.91
C PHE A 291 -5.02 -0.42 4.44
N ASN A 292 -3.88 0.27 4.33
CA ASN A 292 -2.65 -0.12 4.98
C ASN A 292 -2.53 0.62 6.31
N CYS A 293 -2.09 -0.07 7.36
CA CYS A 293 -1.92 0.56 8.68
C CYS A 293 -0.74 -0.06 9.42
N TYR A 294 0.34 0.70 9.55
CA TYR A 294 1.56 0.25 10.23
C TYR A 294 1.79 0.94 11.57
N GLY A 295 1.03 1.97 11.89
CA GLY A 295 1.18 2.74 13.10
C GLY A 295 0.30 3.97 13.13
N ASN A 296 0.64 4.87 14.03
CA ASN A 296 0.01 6.17 14.19
C ASN A 296 1.06 7.26 14.29
N ASP A 297 0.69 8.49 13.98
CA ASP A 297 1.46 9.69 14.30
C ASP A 297 0.93 10.34 15.58
N THR A 298 1.78 11.08 16.25
CA THR A 298 1.40 11.96 17.37
C THR A 298 1.71 13.39 16.95
N THR A 299 0.70 14.25 16.96
CA THR A 299 0.76 15.59 16.38
C THR A 299 0.69 16.65 17.44
N GLU A 300 1.69 17.52 17.45
CA GLU A 300 1.76 18.75 18.20
C GLU A 300 1.33 19.93 17.31
N HIS A 301 0.64 20.91 17.88
CA HIS A 301 0.30 22.15 17.18
C HIS A 301 1.55 22.86 16.64
N LEU A 302 1.45 23.38 15.44
CA LEU A 302 2.50 24.20 14.81
C LEU A 302 1.87 25.47 14.27
N ASP A 303 2.33 26.63 14.78
CA ASP A 303 1.91 27.91 14.27
C ASP A 303 2.28 28.08 12.79
N PHE A 304 1.51 28.89 12.08
CA PHE A 304 1.80 29.16 10.68
C PHE A 304 3.11 29.95 10.54
N TYR A 305 3.95 29.49 9.64
CA TYR A 305 5.07 30.23 9.09
C TYR A 305 5.23 29.91 7.61
N LYS A 306 5.73 30.85 6.83
CA LYS A 306 6.02 30.57 5.41
C LYS A 306 7.27 29.70 5.33
N GLN A 307 7.11 28.47 4.91
CA GLN A 307 8.20 27.52 4.76
C GLN A 307 9.06 27.90 3.55
N ASP A 308 10.34 28.12 3.74
CA ASP A 308 11.29 28.31 2.64
C ASP A 308 11.92 26.97 2.24
N LEU A 309 11.39 26.39 1.19
CA LEU A 309 11.89 25.14 0.62
C LEU A 309 12.94 25.38 -0.47
N SER A 310 13.29 26.63 -0.80
CA SER A 310 14.20 26.95 -1.91
C SER A 310 15.60 26.37 -1.71
N ALA A 311 16.09 26.32 -0.47
CA ALA A 311 17.36 25.69 -0.12
C ALA A 311 17.39 24.17 -0.42
N LEU A 312 16.23 23.56 -0.54
CA LEU A 312 16.05 22.13 -0.80
C LEU A 312 15.81 21.83 -2.27
N ALA A 313 15.66 22.83 -3.14
CA ALA A 313 15.35 22.67 -4.57
C ALA A 313 16.38 21.83 -5.34
N ASN A 314 17.64 21.82 -4.87
CA ASN A 314 18.72 21.00 -5.43
C ASN A 314 19.05 19.79 -4.55
N ALA A 315 18.30 19.55 -3.47
CA ALA A 315 18.51 18.40 -2.62
C ALA A 315 18.04 17.14 -3.35
N ASP A 316 18.81 16.05 -3.21
CA ASP A 316 18.32 14.72 -3.54
C ASP A 316 16.99 14.50 -2.77
N ASN A 317 15.95 14.09 -3.47
CA ASN A 317 14.64 13.81 -2.88
C ASN A 317 14.69 12.67 -1.83
N ARG A 318 15.81 11.97 -1.70
CA ARG A 318 16.12 11.06 -0.59
C ARG A 318 16.72 11.78 0.62
N ASN A 319 16.93 13.11 0.55
CA ASN A 319 17.48 13.87 1.65
C ASN A 319 16.49 13.92 2.82
N MET A 320 16.94 13.45 4.00
CA MET A 320 16.09 13.40 5.20
C MET A 320 15.58 14.79 5.60
N SER A 321 16.38 15.84 5.42
CA SER A 321 15.97 17.22 5.72
C SER A 321 14.79 17.67 4.85
N TYR A 322 14.77 17.30 3.58
CA TYR A 322 13.64 17.58 2.68
C TYR A 322 12.38 16.82 3.10
N LEU A 323 12.52 15.54 3.44
CA LEU A 323 11.41 14.72 3.93
C LEU A 323 10.82 15.28 5.23
N MET A 324 11.66 15.65 6.19
CA MET A 324 11.22 16.25 7.45
C MET A 324 10.50 17.58 7.21
N ALA A 325 11.02 18.43 6.31
CA ALA A 325 10.37 19.67 5.95
C ALA A 325 8.99 19.48 5.31
N LEU A 326 8.77 18.41 4.55
CA LEU A 326 7.46 18.08 4.00
C LEU A 326 6.49 17.46 5.02
N MET A 327 7.01 16.83 6.07
CA MET A 327 6.18 16.25 7.14
C MET A 327 5.59 17.31 8.06
N ASP A 328 6.31 18.42 8.30
CA ASP A 328 5.77 19.56 9.02
C ASP A 328 4.72 20.27 8.15
N LYS A 329 3.59 20.58 8.73
CA LYS A 329 2.50 21.32 8.09
C LYS A 329 2.26 22.64 8.83
N PRO A 330 2.95 23.74 8.43
CA PRO A 330 2.79 25.04 9.08
C PRO A 330 1.33 25.50 9.12
N GLY A 331 0.88 25.97 10.28
CA GLY A 331 -0.51 26.31 10.53
C GLY A 331 -1.42 25.12 10.86
N VAL A 332 -0.86 23.91 10.89
CA VAL A 332 -1.57 22.66 11.23
C VAL A 332 -0.87 21.96 12.39
N GLY A 333 0.27 21.31 12.13
CA GLY A 333 0.96 20.52 13.14
C GLY A 333 2.23 19.88 12.62
N ARG A 334 2.97 19.29 13.53
CA ARG A 334 4.15 18.45 13.25
C ARG A 334 4.09 17.15 14.01
N ALA A 335 4.71 16.12 13.45
CA ALA A 335 4.84 14.83 14.12
C ALA A 335 5.86 14.91 15.26
N VAL A 336 5.49 14.37 16.43
CA VAL A 336 6.35 14.25 17.59
C VAL A 336 6.39 12.81 18.11
N ASN A 337 7.40 12.51 18.93
CA ASN A 337 7.54 11.17 19.50
C ASN A 337 6.45 10.89 20.54
N ASN A 338 5.79 9.75 20.42
CA ASN A 338 4.82 9.26 21.41
C ASN A 338 5.52 8.33 22.43
N THR A 339 5.67 8.82 23.65
CA THR A 339 6.32 8.08 24.74
C THR A 339 5.44 7.00 25.37
N TYR A 340 4.14 6.95 25.04
CA TYR A 340 3.17 6.00 25.58
C TYR A 340 3.03 4.73 24.72
N LYS A 341 3.72 4.65 23.58
CA LYS A 341 3.71 3.42 22.77
C LYS A 341 4.28 2.25 23.55
N PRO A 342 3.59 1.10 23.61
CA PRO A 342 4.14 -0.11 24.20
C PRO A 342 5.41 -0.54 23.48
N LYS A 343 6.23 -1.31 24.16
CA LYS A 343 7.45 -1.90 23.60
C LYS A 343 7.27 -3.40 23.46
N ALA A 344 7.73 -3.94 22.34
CA ALA A 344 7.77 -5.37 22.11
C ALA A 344 8.70 -6.05 23.12
N GLU A 345 8.31 -7.22 23.59
CA GLU A 345 9.07 -8.00 24.58
C GLU A 345 10.35 -8.56 23.98
N THR A 346 10.28 -8.97 22.70
CA THR A 346 11.40 -9.60 21.98
C THR A 346 12.59 -8.68 21.75
N ASP A 347 12.35 -7.39 21.49
CA ASP A 347 13.41 -6.48 21.01
C ASP A 347 13.31 -5.03 21.50
N GLY A 348 12.29 -4.74 22.32
CA GLY A 348 12.04 -3.40 22.86
C GLY A 348 11.57 -2.37 21.82
N HIS A 349 11.21 -2.80 20.59
CA HIS A 349 10.69 -1.91 19.57
C HIS A 349 9.37 -1.27 20.01
N ALA A 350 9.30 0.06 19.92
CA ALA A 350 8.06 0.78 20.24
C ALA A 350 7.08 0.69 19.05
N TYR A 351 5.91 0.13 19.28
CA TYR A 351 4.84 0.02 18.28
C TYR A 351 3.49 0.29 18.92
N ASP A 352 2.48 0.53 18.10
CA ASP A 352 1.12 0.76 18.59
C ASP A 352 0.15 -0.27 17.99
N PRO A 353 -0.15 -1.37 18.70
CA PRO A 353 -1.13 -2.34 18.22
C PRO A 353 -2.58 -1.80 18.24
N TYR A 354 -2.85 -0.75 19.03
CA TYR A 354 -4.17 -0.13 19.12
C TYR A 354 -4.52 0.68 17.87
N CYS A 355 -3.53 1.11 17.09
CA CYS A 355 -3.77 1.91 15.88
C CYS A 355 -4.75 1.23 14.93
N ILE A 356 -4.70 -0.10 14.80
CA ILE A 356 -5.58 -0.86 13.93
C ILE A 356 -7.06 -0.77 14.38
N ARG A 357 -7.31 -0.87 15.69
CA ARG A 357 -8.64 -0.76 16.28
C ARG A 357 -9.20 0.65 16.16
N VAL A 358 -8.37 1.66 16.46
CA VAL A 358 -8.74 3.07 16.33
C VAL A 358 -9.07 3.40 14.88
N THR A 359 -8.20 3.01 13.94
CA THR A 359 -8.39 3.25 12.50
C THR A 359 -9.64 2.57 11.98
N ALA A 360 -9.83 1.27 12.23
CA ALA A 360 -10.98 0.52 11.74
C ALA A 360 -12.30 1.11 12.26
N ARG A 361 -12.36 1.51 13.53
CA ARG A 361 -13.56 2.18 14.09
C ARG A 361 -13.81 3.54 13.43
N ARG A 362 -12.79 4.40 13.35
CA ARG A 362 -12.92 5.71 12.72
C ARG A 362 -13.39 5.64 11.27
N LEU A 363 -12.82 4.72 10.47
CA LEU A 363 -13.24 4.51 9.09
C LEU A 363 -14.67 3.99 9.00
N THR A 364 -15.06 3.06 9.87
CA THR A 364 -16.44 2.55 9.92
C THR A 364 -17.42 3.67 10.27
N ASP A 365 -17.13 4.44 11.31
CA ASP A 365 -18.03 5.49 11.81
C ASP A 365 -18.17 6.66 10.83
N ARG A 366 -17.12 6.97 10.04
CA ARG A 366 -17.15 8.05 9.05
C ARG A 366 -17.77 7.63 7.73
N TYR A 367 -17.42 6.45 7.21
CA TYR A 367 -17.73 6.07 5.84
C TYR A 367 -18.82 5.02 5.70
N HIS A 368 -19.15 4.27 6.75
CA HIS A 368 -20.16 3.20 6.75
C HIS A 368 -19.97 2.16 5.64
N LEU A 369 -18.72 1.88 5.27
CA LEU A 369 -18.33 0.89 4.25
C LEU A 369 -17.62 -0.29 4.89
N PRO A 370 -17.72 -1.51 4.29
CA PRO A 370 -16.89 -2.64 4.68
C PRO A 370 -15.39 -2.31 4.54
N LEU A 371 -14.57 -2.88 5.42
CA LEU A 371 -13.14 -2.59 5.50
C LEU A 371 -12.31 -3.86 5.33
N ILE A 372 -11.20 -3.77 4.60
CA ILE A 372 -10.16 -4.80 4.55
C ILE A 372 -8.80 -4.17 4.84
N ILE A 373 -8.05 -4.78 5.76
CA ILE A 373 -6.66 -4.38 5.99
C ILE A 373 -5.82 -5.03 4.89
N THR A 374 -5.26 -4.20 4.03
CA THR A 374 -4.49 -4.62 2.85
C THR A 374 -3.00 -4.72 3.10
N GLU A 375 -2.50 -4.04 4.12
CA GLU A 375 -1.14 -4.21 4.65
C GLU A 375 -1.08 -3.82 6.14
N ASN A 376 -0.31 -4.60 6.87
CA ASN A 376 0.15 -4.37 8.23
C ASN A 376 1.28 -5.36 8.50
N GLY A 377 2.25 -5.02 9.31
CA GLY A 377 3.31 -5.97 9.62
C GLY A 377 4.56 -5.30 10.16
N TYR A 378 5.54 -6.13 10.48
CA TYR A 378 6.82 -5.70 10.99
C TYR A 378 7.94 -6.54 10.39
N GLY A 379 8.93 -5.88 9.77
CA GLY A 379 10.06 -6.53 9.11
C GLY A 379 11.37 -6.31 9.85
N ARG A 380 12.19 -7.36 9.95
CA ARG A 380 13.56 -7.35 10.48
C ARG A 380 14.42 -8.33 9.67
N PRO A 381 15.74 -8.28 9.84
CA PRO A 381 16.60 -9.37 9.36
C PRO A 381 16.20 -10.69 10.03
N ASP A 382 16.08 -11.73 9.22
CA ASP A 382 15.86 -13.10 9.68
C ASP A 382 17.10 -13.95 9.34
N THR A 383 17.42 -14.94 10.16
CA THR A 383 18.53 -15.87 9.93
C THR A 383 18.00 -17.23 9.52
N LEU A 384 18.51 -17.77 8.40
CA LEU A 384 18.30 -19.17 8.03
C LEU A 384 19.34 -20.01 8.80
N GLU A 385 18.87 -20.81 9.74
CA GLU A 385 19.73 -21.68 10.53
C GLU A 385 20.23 -22.89 9.72
N ALA A 386 21.26 -23.56 10.21
CA ALA A 386 21.89 -24.68 9.50
C ALA A 386 20.94 -25.86 9.27
N ASP A 387 19.92 -26.03 10.09
CA ASP A 387 18.89 -27.07 10.00
C ASP A 387 17.70 -26.64 9.11
N GLY A 388 17.73 -25.42 8.55
CA GLY A 388 16.67 -24.88 7.70
C GLY A 388 15.53 -24.20 8.43
N THR A 389 15.65 -23.98 9.74
CA THR A 389 14.67 -23.24 10.55
C THR A 389 14.90 -21.73 10.48
N ILE A 390 13.86 -20.94 10.68
CA ILE A 390 13.91 -19.48 10.81
C ILE A 390 13.00 -19.06 11.97
N HIS A 391 13.64 -18.45 12.98
CA HIS A 391 12.96 -18.03 14.21
C HIS A 391 12.62 -16.55 14.13
N ASP A 392 11.34 -16.24 13.93
CA ASP A 392 10.82 -14.86 13.79
C ASP A 392 9.75 -14.55 14.87
N GLN A 393 10.04 -14.85 16.12
CA GLN A 393 9.15 -14.66 17.27
C GLN A 393 8.65 -13.21 17.39
N TYR A 394 9.47 -12.22 17.05
CA TYR A 394 9.10 -10.81 17.04
C TYR A 394 7.89 -10.54 16.11
N ARG A 395 7.79 -11.26 14.97
CA ARG A 395 6.67 -11.15 14.04
C ARG A 395 5.40 -11.74 14.62
N ILE A 396 5.51 -12.91 15.26
CA ILE A 396 4.39 -13.56 15.96
C ILE A 396 3.83 -12.64 17.03
N GLU A 397 4.69 -12.04 17.85
CA GLU A 397 4.30 -11.10 18.92
C GLU A 397 3.54 -9.90 18.35
N HIS A 398 4.10 -9.26 17.29
CA HIS A 398 3.47 -8.12 16.65
C HIS A 398 2.09 -8.45 16.06
N LEU A 399 1.98 -9.56 15.32
CA LEU A 399 0.72 -9.98 14.71
C LEU A 399 -0.32 -10.42 15.73
N ARG A 400 0.10 -11.08 16.81
CA ARG A 400 -0.77 -11.51 17.91
C ARG A 400 -1.51 -10.31 18.51
N GLU A 401 -0.78 -9.28 18.87
CA GLU A 401 -1.39 -8.07 19.45
C GLU A 401 -2.27 -7.32 18.43
N THR A 402 -1.84 -7.25 17.18
CA THR A 402 -2.66 -6.67 16.10
C THR A 402 -4.00 -7.40 15.95
N ILE A 403 -3.98 -8.74 15.90
CA ILE A 403 -5.19 -9.57 15.73
C ILE A 403 -6.10 -9.44 16.95
N ARG A 404 -5.56 -9.37 18.17
CA ARG A 404 -6.35 -9.07 19.38
C ARG A 404 -7.10 -7.74 19.26
N GLN A 405 -6.43 -6.69 18.80
CA GLN A 405 -7.05 -5.38 18.61
C GLN A 405 -8.07 -5.37 17.47
N MET A 406 -7.85 -6.11 16.39
CA MET A 406 -8.85 -6.30 15.33
C MET A 406 -10.12 -6.95 15.87
N LYS A 407 -10.00 -8.04 16.65
CA LYS A 407 -11.12 -8.73 17.28
C LYS A 407 -11.95 -7.79 18.14
N LEU A 408 -11.30 -7.03 19.02
CA LEU A 408 -11.96 -6.02 19.85
C LEU A 408 -12.62 -4.92 19.01
N GLY A 409 -11.98 -4.46 17.93
CA GLY A 409 -12.56 -3.50 17.00
C GLY A 409 -13.86 -4.00 16.36
N ILE A 410 -13.88 -5.27 15.92
CA ILE A 410 -15.08 -5.92 15.36
C ILE A 410 -16.19 -6.03 16.42
N GLU A 411 -15.87 -6.41 17.64
CA GLU A 411 -16.83 -6.47 18.75
C GLU A 411 -17.43 -5.10 19.09
N GLU A 412 -16.69 -4.01 18.82
CA GLU A 412 -17.12 -2.61 18.97
C GLU A 412 -17.79 -2.03 17.71
N GLY A 413 -17.97 -2.84 16.68
CA GLY A 413 -18.74 -2.48 15.48
C GLY A 413 -17.92 -2.15 14.23
N ALA A 414 -16.60 -2.30 14.24
CA ALA A 414 -15.80 -2.13 13.03
C ALA A 414 -16.19 -3.16 11.96
N MET A 415 -16.39 -2.71 10.72
CA MET A 415 -16.89 -3.52 9.61
C MET A 415 -15.76 -4.24 8.85
N LEU A 416 -14.81 -4.82 9.59
CA LEU A 416 -13.69 -5.57 9.01
C LEU A 416 -14.16 -6.92 8.44
N PHE A 417 -13.81 -7.19 7.17
CA PHE A 417 -14.10 -8.46 6.50
C PHE A 417 -12.86 -9.24 6.04
N GLY A 418 -11.66 -8.67 6.18
CA GLY A 418 -10.43 -9.34 5.79
C GLY A 418 -9.16 -8.69 6.33
N TYR A 419 -8.07 -9.47 6.32
CA TYR A 419 -6.74 -9.08 6.80
C TYR A 419 -5.66 -9.73 5.95
N CYS A 420 -4.84 -8.91 5.31
CA CYS A 420 -3.72 -9.31 4.46
C CYS A 420 -2.43 -8.66 4.94
N PRO A 421 -1.75 -9.20 5.98
CA PRO A 421 -0.50 -8.65 6.47
C PRO A 421 0.59 -8.60 5.38
N TRP A 422 1.50 -7.69 5.54
CA TRP A 422 2.70 -7.53 4.74
C TRP A 422 3.86 -8.31 5.37
N SER A 423 4.31 -9.44 4.78
CA SER A 423 3.95 -9.95 3.47
C SER A 423 3.82 -11.48 3.47
N ALA A 424 3.30 -12.05 2.38
CA ALA A 424 3.17 -13.51 2.24
C ALA A 424 4.54 -14.20 2.18
N ILE A 425 5.41 -13.71 1.30
CA ILE A 425 6.79 -14.16 1.10
C ILE A 425 7.76 -13.01 1.34
N ASP A 426 9.02 -13.29 1.64
CA ASP A 426 10.05 -12.25 1.70
C ASP A 426 10.17 -11.54 0.36
N LEU A 427 10.37 -10.25 0.41
CA LEU A 427 10.39 -9.36 -0.74
C LEU A 427 11.45 -8.28 -0.60
N VAL A 428 11.78 -7.62 -1.69
CA VAL A 428 12.72 -6.51 -1.68
C VAL A 428 12.07 -5.28 -1.05
N SER A 429 12.57 -4.87 0.11
CA SER A 429 12.16 -3.62 0.76
C SER A 429 12.52 -2.42 -0.11
N THR A 430 11.68 -1.41 -0.08
CA THR A 430 11.90 -0.17 -0.86
C THR A 430 13.14 0.61 -0.45
N ARG A 431 13.71 0.35 0.73
CA ARG A 431 14.87 1.06 1.29
C ARG A 431 16.00 0.15 1.74
N GLU A 432 15.66 -1.01 2.32
CA GLU A 432 16.62 -1.88 3.01
C GLU A 432 16.90 -3.19 2.25
N GLY A 433 16.51 -3.28 0.97
CA GLY A 433 16.75 -4.46 0.14
C GLY A 433 16.05 -5.71 0.65
N ILE A 434 16.62 -6.89 0.40
CA ILE A 434 16.05 -8.17 0.84
C ILE A 434 16.41 -8.51 2.29
N THR A 435 17.40 -7.85 2.89
CA THR A 435 17.81 -8.11 4.28
C THR A 435 16.67 -7.85 5.27
N LYS A 436 15.84 -6.83 5.02
CA LYS A 436 14.64 -6.60 5.82
C LYS A 436 13.51 -7.52 5.37
N ARG A 437 13.28 -8.56 6.13
CA ARG A 437 12.34 -9.63 5.85
C ARG A 437 10.96 -9.34 6.44
N TYR A 438 9.92 -9.56 5.65
CA TYR A 438 8.52 -9.34 6.06
C TYR A 438 7.65 -10.60 5.97
N GLY A 439 8.07 -11.57 5.14
CA GLY A 439 7.26 -12.72 4.78
C GLY A 439 7.10 -13.75 5.89
N PHE A 440 6.04 -14.54 5.80
CA PHE A 440 5.89 -15.82 6.51
C PHE A 440 6.77 -16.91 5.89
N ILE A 441 7.08 -16.74 4.61
CA ILE A 441 7.91 -17.64 3.82
C ILE A 441 9.22 -16.91 3.53
N TYR A 442 10.33 -17.48 4.00
CA TYR A 442 11.67 -16.99 3.71
C TYR A 442 12.05 -17.33 2.28
N VAL A 443 12.65 -16.37 1.58
CA VAL A 443 13.25 -16.54 0.26
C VAL A 443 14.76 -16.45 0.37
N ASP A 444 15.46 -17.52 0.02
CA ASP A 444 16.93 -17.59 0.07
C ASP A 444 17.55 -16.80 -1.07
N ARG A 445 17.58 -15.46 -0.89
CA ARG A 445 18.10 -14.48 -1.83
C ARG A 445 19.17 -13.60 -1.16
N ASP A 446 20.29 -13.44 -1.87
CA ASP A 446 21.39 -12.53 -1.49
C ASP A 446 21.08 -11.08 -1.93
N GLU A 447 21.66 -10.08 -1.28
CA GLU A 447 21.60 -8.67 -1.74
C GLU A 447 22.37 -8.46 -3.05
N ASP A 448 23.31 -9.33 -3.41
CA ASP A 448 24.06 -9.28 -4.65
C ASP A 448 23.21 -9.79 -5.82
N ASP A 449 22.85 -8.91 -6.74
CA ASP A 449 22.03 -9.25 -7.89
C ASP A 449 22.68 -10.27 -8.84
N GLU A 450 24.02 -10.28 -8.98
CA GLU A 450 24.72 -11.28 -9.82
C GLU A 450 24.61 -12.69 -9.24
N LYS A 451 24.58 -12.81 -7.91
CA LYS A 451 24.26 -14.08 -7.26
C LYS A 451 22.77 -14.42 -7.39
N ALA A 452 21.88 -13.44 -7.16
CA ALA A 452 20.46 -13.63 -7.26
C ALA A 452 20.00 -14.12 -8.64
N LYS A 453 20.64 -13.62 -9.71
CA LYS A 453 20.35 -14.00 -11.11
C LYS A 453 20.40 -15.52 -11.38
N THR A 454 21.25 -16.23 -10.66
CA THR A 454 21.48 -17.68 -10.86
C THR A 454 21.08 -18.52 -9.64
N ALA A 455 20.67 -17.90 -8.55
CA ALA A 455 20.28 -18.59 -7.34
C ALA A 455 18.92 -19.30 -7.51
N PRO A 456 18.72 -20.47 -6.91
CA PRO A 456 17.43 -21.15 -6.95
C PRO A 456 16.37 -20.48 -6.08
N MET A 457 16.74 -19.46 -5.30
CA MET A 457 15.86 -18.72 -4.39
C MET A 457 14.88 -19.61 -3.62
N LYS A 458 15.41 -20.63 -2.93
CA LYS A 458 14.60 -21.62 -2.19
C LYS A 458 13.67 -20.97 -1.18
N ARG A 459 12.53 -21.62 -0.95
CA ARG A 459 11.52 -21.18 0.02
C ARG A 459 11.62 -22.01 1.29
N TYR A 460 11.57 -21.32 2.46
CA TYR A 460 11.56 -21.96 3.76
C TYR A 460 10.43 -21.40 4.61
N ARG A 461 9.79 -22.26 5.39
CA ARG A 461 8.72 -21.86 6.32
C ARG A 461 9.33 -21.31 7.59
N LYS A 462 8.91 -20.11 8.00
CA LYS A 462 9.31 -19.51 9.28
C LYS A 462 8.45 -20.01 10.42
N ASP A 463 8.82 -19.73 11.67
CA ASP A 463 7.97 -20.05 12.83
C ASP A 463 6.61 -19.37 12.73
N SER A 464 6.57 -18.12 12.25
CA SER A 464 5.34 -17.39 11.99
C SER A 464 4.43 -18.03 10.94
N PHE A 465 4.96 -18.82 10.01
CA PHE A 465 4.18 -19.58 9.04
C PHE A 465 3.26 -20.58 9.76
N TYR A 466 3.80 -21.37 10.68
CA TYR A 466 3.06 -22.37 11.41
C TYR A 466 2.08 -21.75 12.41
N TRP A 467 2.51 -20.68 13.06
CA TRP A 467 1.65 -19.93 13.97
C TRP A 467 0.46 -19.30 13.22
N TYR A 468 0.67 -18.64 12.09
CA TYR A 468 -0.41 -18.00 11.34
C TYR A 468 -1.36 -19.03 10.71
N LYS A 469 -0.85 -20.20 10.28
CA LYS A 469 -1.66 -21.34 9.86
C LYS A 469 -2.66 -21.73 10.96
N LYS A 470 -2.23 -21.80 12.22
CA LYS A 470 -3.08 -22.11 13.36
C LYS A 470 -4.12 -20.99 13.62
N VAL A 471 -3.70 -19.73 13.54
CA VAL A 471 -4.60 -18.58 13.64
C VAL A 471 -5.72 -18.65 12.59
N ILE A 472 -5.40 -18.93 11.34
CA ILE A 472 -6.38 -19.05 10.25
C ILE A 472 -7.33 -20.22 10.50
N ALA A 473 -6.79 -21.38 10.87
CA ALA A 473 -7.59 -22.59 11.13
C ALA A 473 -8.60 -22.41 12.26
N SER A 474 -8.26 -21.60 13.26
CA SER A 474 -9.14 -21.26 14.39
C SER A 474 -10.01 -20.04 14.14
N ASN A 475 -9.97 -19.43 12.95
CA ASN A 475 -10.61 -18.16 12.66
C ASN A 475 -10.25 -17.05 13.68
N GLY A 476 -8.96 -16.96 14.03
CA GLY A 476 -8.44 -15.95 14.96
C GLY A 476 -8.70 -16.19 16.45
N GLU A 477 -9.16 -17.37 16.83
CA GLU A 477 -9.43 -17.70 18.24
C GLU A 477 -8.19 -18.22 18.98
N ASP A 478 -7.30 -18.95 18.30
CA ASP A 478 -6.06 -19.48 18.88
C ASP A 478 -4.87 -18.60 18.46
N LEU A 479 -4.38 -17.79 19.39
CA LEU A 479 -3.28 -16.86 19.21
C LEU A 479 -2.01 -17.24 20.02
N ASP A 480 -2.01 -18.36 20.70
CA ASP A 480 -0.89 -18.78 21.55
C ASP A 480 0.28 -19.40 20.78
#